data_dfa14d195a65051adb50741e920f49ee
#
_entry.id   dfa14d195a65051adb50741e920f49ee
#
_cell.length_a   1.000
_cell.length_b   1.000
_cell.length_c   1.000
_cell.angle_alpha   90.00
_cell.angle_beta   90.00
_cell.angle_gamma   90.00
#
_symmetry.space_group_name_H-M   'P 1'
#
loop_
_entity.id
_entity.type
_entity.pdbx_description
1 polymer ?
#
loop_
_entity_poly.entity_id
_entity_poly.type
_entity_poly.pdbx_seq_one_letter_code
_entity_poly.pdbx_strand_id
1 'polypeptide(L)'
;MTNAILEINGLHQYFEKGTPNENHALKGIDLQLREGEFVAIIGGNGAGKSTLLNSVAGSLPVSYGQVKIAGKDVTYQSVEKRAKLISRVFQDPRQGSAPLLTVEENLSLALKRGSWRNFWSSGVKKNERDVFKQKLASLGLGLENRLSAEIGLLSGGQRQAITLLMATMRQPELLLLDEHTAALDPQTSATVMQITDKIVREEHLTAMMITHNMQDALKYGNRLIMMDHGQIAIDLNAEQKQGLTVPDLLAMFKEKSGTALTDDAVLLSD
;
A
#
# COMPACT_ATOMS: atom_id res chain seq x y z
N MET A 1 -3.98 24.09 10.10
CA MET A 1 -4.96 23.10 9.63
C MET A 1 -4.17 22.06 8.88
N THR A 2 -4.02 20.84 9.41
CA THR A 2 -3.32 19.75 8.71
C THR A 2 -4.18 19.34 7.52
N ASN A 3 -3.60 19.41 6.32
CA ASN A 3 -4.28 19.10 5.06
C ASN A 3 -4.57 17.59 5.02
N ALA A 4 -5.83 17.21 4.76
CA ALA A 4 -6.19 15.82 4.51
C ALA A 4 -5.67 15.41 3.13
N ILE A 5 -4.86 14.35 3.08
CA ILE A 5 -4.36 13.77 1.82
C ILE A 5 -5.40 12.82 1.22
N LEU A 6 -6.09 12.03 2.04
CA LEU A 6 -7.20 11.19 1.61
C LEU A 6 -8.45 11.56 2.39
N GLU A 7 -9.56 11.77 1.69
CA GLU A 7 -10.90 11.92 2.26
C GLU A 7 -11.85 10.94 1.58
N ILE A 8 -12.47 10.09 2.36
CA ILE A 8 -13.51 9.15 1.92
C ILE A 8 -14.76 9.50 2.70
N ASN A 9 -15.86 9.75 2.00
CA ASN A 9 -17.14 10.12 2.59
C ASN A 9 -18.24 9.16 2.11
N GLY A 10 -18.82 8.40 3.03
CA GLY A 10 -19.93 7.50 2.80
C GLY A 10 -19.66 6.49 1.67
N LEU A 11 -18.48 5.86 1.63
CA LEU A 11 -18.11 4.96 0.54
C LEU A 11 -18.86 3.63 0.65
N HIS A 12 -19.68 3.34 -0.35
CA HIS A 12 -20.37 2.06 -0.50
C HIS A 12 -19.87 1.33 -1.74
N GLN A 13 -19.67 0.03 -1.63
CA GLN A 13 -19.32 -0.83 -2.75
C GLN A 13 -20.20 -2.07 -2.77
N TYR A 14 -20.85 -2.27 -3.90
CA TYR A 14 -21.68 -3.45 -4.18
C TYR A 14 -21.06 -4.24 -5.33
N PHE A 15 -21.03 -5.56 -5.17
CA PHE A 15 -20.81 -6.51 -6.26
C PHE A 15 -22.13 -7.17 -6.62
N GLU A 16 -22.34 -7.45 -7.91
CA GLU A 16 -23.54 -8.13 -8.46
C GLU A 16 -24.87 -7.52 -7.98
N LYS A 17 -24.91 -6.17 -7.88
CA LYS A 17 -26.05 -5.44 -7.36
C LYS A 17 -27.34 -5.78 -8.10
N GLY A 18 -28.42 -6.04 -7.34
CA GLY A 18 -29.75 -6.38 -7.87
C GLY A 18 -29.87 -7.85 -8.31
N THR A 19 -28.89 -8.70 -8.00
CA THR A 19 -28.95 -10.14 -8.25
C THR A 19 -29.04 -10.93 -6.94
N PRO A 20 -29.40 -12.24 -6.97
CA PRO A 20 -29.36 -13.08 -5.78
C PRO A 20 -27.99 -13.19 -5.10
N ASN A 21 -26.90 -12.88 -5.82
CA ASN A 21 -25.53 -12.93 -5.32
C ASN A 21 -25.00 -11.55 -4.92
N GLU A 22 -25.89 -10.58 -4.69
CA GLU A 22 -25.51 -9.24 -4.27
C GLU A 22 -24.65 -9.28 -3.00
N ASN A 23 -23.47 -8.66 -3.06
CA ASN A 23 -22.57 -8.52 -1.93
C ASN A 23 -22.27 -7.04 -1.67
N HIS A 24 -22.69 -6.53 -0.50
CA HIS A 24 -22.41 -5.20 -0.01
C HIS A 24 -21.07 -5.20 0.72
N ALA A 25 -19.99 -5.04 -0.02
CA ALA A 25 -18.61 -5.21 0.46
C ALA A 25 -18.07 -4.04 1.27
N LEU A 26 -18.52 -2.78 1.00
CA LEU A 26 -18.23 -1.61 1.82
C LEU A 26 -19.55 -0.92 2.19
N LYS A 27 -19.72 -0.61 3.45
CA LYS A 27 -21.01 -0.21 4.02
C LYS A 27 -20.96 1.19 4.66
N GLY A 28 -20.65 2.20 3.83
CA GLY A 28 -20.59 3.59 4.30
C GLY A 28 -19.30 3.88 5.05
N ILE A 29 -18.15 3.68 4.40
CA ILE A 29 -16.85 4.01 4.98
C ILE A 29 -16.65 5.52 4.95
N ASP A 30 -16.38 6.08 6.12
CA ASP A 30 -15.86 7.43 6.32
C ASP A 30 -14.43 7.31 6.83
N LEU A 31 -13.46 7.89 6.12
CA LEU A 31 -12.04 7.81 6.47
C LEU A 31 -11.31 9.06 5.99
N GLN A 32 -10.50 9.62 6.87
CA GLN A 32 -9.62 10.73 6.54
C GLN A 32 -8.18 10.38 6.94
N LEU A 33 -7.24 10.55 6.01
CA LEU A 33 -5.81 10.46 6.28
C LEU A 33 -5.18 11.84 6.16
N ARG A 34 -4.40 12.22 7.16
CA ARG A 34 -3.62 13.47 7.16
C ARG A 34 -2.25 13.24 6.53
N GLU A 35 -1.63 14.31 6.11
CA GLU A 35 -0.25 14.28 5.61
C GLU A 35 0.70 13.64 6.64
N GLY A 36 1.54 12.71 6.17
CA GLY A 36 2.48 11.96 7.00
C GLY A 36 1.86 10.84 7.85
N GLU A 37 0.55 10.58 7.76
CA GLU A 37 -0.02 9.39 8.40
C GLU A 37 0.38 8.12 7.64
N PHE A 38 0.89 7.16 8.37
CA PHE A 38 1.11 5.79 7.90
C PHE A 38 0.12 4.87 8.61
N VAL A 39 -0.95 4.53 7.90
CA VAL A 39 -2.07 3.74 8.42
C VAL A 39 -1.90 2.27 8.07
N ALA A 40 -1.87 1.41 9.08
CA ALA A 40 -1.97 -0.04 8.91
C ALA A 40 -3.46 -0.46 8.97
N ILE A 41 -3.91 -1.24 7.99
CA ILE A 41 -5.27 -1.77 7.90
C ILE A 41 -5.22 -3.28 8.02
N ILE A 42 -5.92 -3.81 9.04
CA ILE A 42 -6.07 -5.23 9.31
C ILE A 42 -7.54 -5.63 9.34
N GLY A 43 -7.82 -6.91 9.42
CA GLY A 43 -9.18 -7.49 9.49
C GLY A 43 -9.23 -8.85 8.82
N GLY A 44 -10.27 -9.61 9.10
CA GLY A 44 -10.48 -10.96 8.54
C GLY A 44 -10.62 -10.98 7.02
N ASN A 45 -10.65 -12.20 6.46
CA ASN A 45 -10.97 -12.40 5.05
C ASN A 45 -12.40 -11.92 4.78
N GLY A 46 -12.61 -11.20 3.67
CA GLY A 46 -13.91 -10.61 3.35
C GLY A 46 -14.26 -9.34 4.13
N ALA A 47 -13.40 -8.82 5.02
CA ALA A 47 -13.68 -7.59 5.78
C ALA A 47 -13.76 -6.32 4.91
N GLY A 48 -13.37 -6.38 3.64
CA GLY A 48 -13.46 -5.25 2.71
C GLY A 48 -12.14 -4.49 2.49
N LYS A 49 -11.01 -4.93 3.08
CA LYS A 49 -9.70 -4.25 3.00
C LYS A 49 -9.25 -4.00 1.56
N SER A 50 -9.13 -5.05 0.76
CA SER A 50 -8.70 -4.94 -0.65
C SER A 50 -9.74 -4.19 -1.49
N THR A 51 -11.03 -4.30 -1.17
CA THR A 51 -12.10 -3.52 -1.81
C THR A 51 -11.91 -2.03 -1.55
N LEU A 52 -11.62 -1.64 -0.30
CA LEU A 52 -11.34 -0.25 0.07
C LEU A 52 -10.11 0.28 -0.67
N LEU A 53 -8.99 -0.46 -0.66
CA LEU A 53 -7.76 -0.05 -1.34
C LEU A 53 -7.96 0.06 -2.86
N ASN A 54 -8.68 -0.88 -3.48
CA ASN A 54 -8.99 -0.86 -4.91
C ASN A 54 -9.93 0.30 -5.28
N SER A 55 -10.88 0.66 -4.42
CA SER A 55 -11.75 1.83 -4.61
C SER A 55 -10.95 3.13 -4.55
N VAL A 56 -10.01 3.25 -3.60
CA VAL A 56 -9.09 4.39 -3.50
C VAL A 56 -8.16 4.45 -4.70
N ALA A 57 -7.60 3.32 -5.13
CA ALA A 57 -6.72 3.24 -6.31
C ALA A 57 -7.45 3.53 -7.64
N GLY A 58 -8.78 3.40 -7.68
CA GLY A 58 -9.59 3.56 -8.88
C GLY A 58 -9.61 2.33 -9.78
N SER A 59 -9.07 1.20 -9.33
CA SER A 59 -9.18 -0.10 -10.01
C SER A 59 -10.54 -0.76 -9.82
N LEU A 60 -11.32 -0.28 -8.85
CA LEU A 60 -12.70 -0.65 -8.63
C LEU A 60 -13.57 0.62 -8.66
N PRO A 61 -14.58 0.71 -9.54
CA PRO A 61 -15.51 1.82 -9.57
C PRO A 61 -16.30 1.94 -8.26
N VAL A 62 -16.47 3.15 -7.76
CA VAL A 62 -17.24 3.43 -6.54
C VAL A 62 -18.73 3.32 -6.84
N SER A 63 -19.48 2.57 -6.04
CA SER A 63 -20.93 2.45 -6.19
C SER A 63 -21.65 3.72 -5.68
N TYR A 64 -21.28 4.20 -4.47
CA TYR A 64 -21.78 5.44 -3.87
C TYR A 64 -20.71 6.04 -2.96
N GLY A 65 -20.85 7.33 -2.67
CA GLY A 65 -19.92 8.07 -1.82
C GLY A 65 -18.91 8.87 -2.63
N GLN A 66 -17.90 9.38 -1.95
CA GLN A 66 -16.90 10.26 -2.53
C GLN A 66 -15.50 9.89 -2.07
N VAL A 67 -14.52 10.00 -2.98
CA VAL A 67 -13.08 9.86 -2.69
C VAL A 67 -12.36 11.11 -3.19
N LYS A 68 -11.65 11.81 -2.28
CA LYS A 68 -10.76 12.91 -2.63
C LYS A 68 -9.33 12.58 -2.25
N ILE A 69 -8.37 13.02 -3.08
CA ILE A 69 -6.94 12.87 -2.84
C ILE A 69 -6.27 14.23 -3.06
N ALA A 70 -5.53 14.71 -2.05
CA ALA A 70 -4.93 16.04 -2.04
C ALA A 70 -5.96 17.13 -2.42
N GLY A 71 -7.16 17.07 -1.84
CA GLY A 71 -8.28 17.99 -2.08
C GLY A 71 -8.99 17.83 -3.44
N LYS A 72 -8.54 16.93 -4.32
CA LYS A 72 -9.13 16.70 -5.64
C LYS A 72 -10.12 15.53 -5.59
N ASP A 73 -11.34 15.75 -6.08
CA ASP A 73 -12.30 14.67 -6.27
C ASP A 73 -11.81 13.71 -7.37
N VAL A 74 -11.58 12.47 -6.99
CA VAL A 74 -11.11 11.40 -7.88
C VAL A 74 -12.12 10.27 -8.02
N THR A 75 -13.33 10.40 -7.46
CA THR A 75 -14.33 9.34 -7.30
C THR A 75 -14.55 8.54 -8.59
N TYR A 76 -14.68 9.22 -9.72
CA TYR A 76 -14.92 8.58 -11.01
C TYR A 76 -13.73 8.67 -11.97
N GLN A 77 -12.54 9.01 -11.45
CA GLN A 77 -11.34 9.05 -12.27
C GLN A 77 -10.76 7.64 -12.46
N SER A 78 -10.25 7.37 -13.66
CA SER A 78 -9.57 6.12 -13.98
C SER A 78 -8.23 6.00 -13.23
N VAL A 79 -7.71 4.77 -13.15
CA VAL A 79 -6.39 4.46 -12.53
C VAL A 79 -5.29 5.33 -13.11
N GLU A 80 -5.26 5.53 -14.44
CA GLU A 80 -4.21 6.31 -15.13
C GLU A 80 -4.22 7.77 -14.70
N LYS A 81 -5.40 8.35 -14.46
CA LYS A 81 -5.52 9.74 -13.96
C LYS A 81 -5.07 9.83 -12.50
N ARG A 82 -5.45 8.85 -11.65
CA ARG A 82 -5.04 8.77 -10.25
C ARG A 82 -3.56 8.42 -10.08
N ALA A 83 -2.91 7.76 -11.05
CA ALA A 83 -1.50 7.42 -11.01
C ALA A 83 -0.55 8.64 -10.92
N LYS A 84 -1.05 9.85 -11.11
CA LYS A 84 -0.29 11.09 -10.84
C LYS A 84 -0.24 11.45 -9.36
N LEU A 85 -1.19 10.95 -8.57
CA LEU A 85 -1.35 11.24 -7.14
C LEU A 85 -1.01 10.02 -6.29
N ILE A 86 -1.29 8.81 -6.79
CA ILE A 86 -1.15 7.55 -6.06
C ILE A 86 -0.01 6.72 -6.64
N SER A 87 0.73 6.07 -5.76
CA SER A 87 1.57 4.92 -6.10
C SER A 87 1.05 3.69 -5.37
N ARG A 88 1.20 2.52 -5.99
CA ARG A 88 0.81 1.24 -5.39
C ARG A 88 1.94 0.23 -5.47
N VAL A 89 2.17 -0.48 -4.38
CA VAL A 89 3.00 -1.67 -4.31
C VAL A 89 2.06 -2.86 -4.11
N PHE A 90 2.20 -3.86 -4.98
CA PHE A 90 1.33 -5.04 -5.01
C PHE A 90 1.90 -6.18 -4.17
N GLN A 91 1.06 -7.13 -3.81
CA GLN A 91 1.45 -8.37 -3.16
C GLN A 91 2.43 -9.19 -4.03
N ASP A 92 2.14 -9.31 -5.33
CA ASP A 92 3.06 -9.91 -6.30
C ASP A 92 3.93 -8.81 -6.93
N PRO A 93 5.26 -8.80 -6.68
CA PRO A 93 6.17 -7.79 -7.22
C PRO A 93 6.27 -7.78 -8.75
N ARG A 94 5.80 -8.86 -9.43
CA ARG A 94 5.74 -8.91 -10.89
C ARG A 94 4.72 -7.94 -11.47
N GLN A 95 3.66 -7.62 -10.72
CA GLN A 95 2.64 -6.66 -11.17
C GLN A 95 3.14 -5.21 -11.16
N GLY A 96 4.14 -4.90 -10.33
CA GLY A 96 4.74 -3.57 -10.22
C GLY A 96 6.00 -3.35 -11.07
N SER A 97 6.45 -4.36 -11.82
CA SER A 97 7.72 -4.32 -12.56
C SER A 97 7.60 -4.95 -13.95
N ALA A 98 8.57 -4.64 -14.84
CA ALA A 98 8.73 -5.27 -16.14
C ALA A 98 9.87 -6.31 -16.06
N PRO A 99 9.55 -7.63 -15.93
CA PRO A 99 10.53 -8.66 -15.55
C PRO A 99 11.69 -8.84 -16.55
N LEU A 100 11.46 -8.56 -17.83
CA LEU A 100 12.46 -8.67 -18.91
C LEU A 100 13.35 -7.44 -19.06
N LEU A 101 13.01 -6.36 -18.36
CA LEU A 101 13.83 -5.15 -18.36
C LEU A 101 14.83 -5.18 -17.19
N THR A 102 15.93 -4.48 -17.38
CA THR A 102 16.95 -4.31 -16.34
C THR A 102 16.43 -3.47 -15.16
N VAL A 103 17.12 -3.53 -14.03
CA VAL A 103 16.82 -2.71 -12.84
C VAL A 103 16.80 -1.22 -13.21
N GLU A 104 17.81 -0.74 -13.94
CA GLU A 104 17.89 0.69 -14.32
C GLU A 104 16.79 1.11 -15.30
N GLU A 105 16.36 0.22 -16.19
CA GLU A 105 15.24 0.51 -17.11
C GLU A 105 13.91 0.60 -16.33
N ASN A 106 13.68 -0.32 -15.39
CA ASN A 106 12.51 -0.28 -14.52
C ASN A 106 12.47 1.02 -13.70
N LEU A 107 13.60 1.42 -13.09
CA LEU A 107 13.70 2.68 -12.34
C LEU A 107 13.50 3.90 -13.25
N SER A 108 14.02 3.88 -14.46
CA SER A 108 13.81 4.95 -15.45
C SER A 108 12.35 5.07 -15.87
N LEU A 109 11.62 3.95 -16.03
CA LEU A 109 10.19 3.95 -16.30
C LEU A 109 9.41 4.57 -15.13
N ALA A 110 9.75 4.21 -13.90
CA ALA A 110 9.13 4.75 -12.70
C ALA A 110 9.38 6.27 -12.56
N LEU A 111 10.61 6.72 -12.80
CA LEU A 111 10.98 8.13 -12.76
C LEU A 111 10.21 8.97 -13.80
N LYS A 112 9.91 8.39 -14.96
CA LYS A 112 9.21 9.06 -16.06
C LYS A 112 7.69 8.87 -16.04
N ARG A 113 7.14 8.22 -15.01
CA ARG A 113 5.69 8.00 -14.85
C ARG A 113 4.92 9.33 -14.88
N GLY A 114 3.86 9.38 -15.72
CA GLY A 114 3.02 10.58 -15.86
C GLY A 114 3.64 11.75 -16.63
N SER A 115 4.84 11.59 -17.18
CA SER A 115 5.48 12.55 -18.06
C SER A 115 5.20 12.21 -19.52
N TRP A 116 5.09 13.24 -20.38
CA TRP A 116 5.01 13.02 -21.83
C TRP A 116 6.29 12.36 -22.33
N ARG A 117 6.17 11.16 -22.91
CA ARG A 117 7.35 10.43 -23.45
C ARG A 117 7.69 10.99 -24.84
N ASN A 118 8.87 11.57 -24.95
CA ASN A 118 9.45 11.86 -26.25
C ASN A 118 9.98 10.53 -26.82
N PHE A 119 9.42 10.01 -27.90
CA PHE A 119 9.77 8.73 -28.52
C PHE A 119 11.25 8.64 -28.94
N TRP A 120 11.95 9.78 -29.02
CA TRP A 120 13.35 9.89 -29.42
C TRP A 120 14.35 9.86 -28.25
N SER A 121 13.92 9.83 -26.99
CA SER A 121 14.83 9.70 -25.86
C SER A 121 15.03 8.23 -25.51
N SER A 122 16.02 7.60 -26.14
CA SER A 122 16.42 6.22 -25.86
C SER A 122 17.35 6.15 -24.65
N GLY A 123 17.10 5.14 -23.79
CA GLY A 123 18.03 4.71 -22.76
C GLY A 123 18.00 5.47 -21.44
N VAL A 124 18.73 4.93 -20.47
CA VAL A 124 18.98 5.52 -19.16
C VAL A 124 20.16 6.49 -19.28
N LYS A 125 19.99 7.72 -18.84
CA LYS A 125 21.07 8.74 -18.88
C LYS A 125 22.11 8.45 -17.80
N LYS A 126 23.36 8.85 -18.02
CA LYS A 126 24.45 8.64 -17.06
C LYS A 126 24.16 9.25 -15.69
N ASN A 127 23.62 10.46 -15.64
CA ASN A 127 23.23 11.12 -14.40
C ASN A 127 22.06 10.40 -13.68
N GLU A 128 21.14 9.76 -14.42
CA GLU A 128 20.08 8.93 -13.81
C GLU A 128 20.67 7.70 -13.14
N ARG A 129 21.69 7.08 -13.74
CA ARG A 129 22.41 5.92 -13.19
C ARG A 129 23.05 6.19 -11.83
N ASP A 130 23.68 7.32 -11.66
CA ASP A 130 24.31 7.69 -10.40
C ASP A 130 23.26 7.89 -9.29
N VAL A 131 22.12 8.52 -9.62
CA VAL A 131 20.98 8.65 -8.70
C VAL A 131 20.40 7.27 -8.34
N PHE A 132 20.25 6.37 -9.33
CA PHE A 132 19.73 5.03 -9.08
C PHE A 132 20.67 4.22 -8.18
N LYS A 133 21.99 4.31 -8.38
CA LYS A 133 22.98 3.66 -7.52
C LYS A 133 22.84 4.11 -6.08
N GLN A 134 22.75 5.42 -5.84
CA GLN A 134 22.60 5.96 -4.49
C GLN A 134 21.32 5.49 -3.82
N LYS A 135 20.18 5.56 -4.52
CA LYS A 135 18.90 5.09 -4.00
C LYS A 135 18.88 3.58 -3.74
N LEU A 136 19.50 2.77 -4.60
CA LEU A 136 19.61 1.32 -4.39
C LEU A 136 20.54 0.98 -3.22
N ALA A 137 21.67 1.70 -3.08
CA ALA A 137 22.59 1.53 -1.96
C ALA A 137 21.91 1.80 -0.61
N SER A 138 20.98 2.78 -0.54
CA SER A 138 20.24 3.09 0.69
C SER A 138 19.32 1.96 1.16
N LEU A 139 18.99 0.99 0.28
CA LEU A 139 18.21 -0.20 0.63
C LEU A 139 19.05 -1.25 1.37
N GLY A 140 20.39 -1.23 1.29
CA GLY A 140 21.29 -2.17 1.97
C GLY A 140 21.25 -3.60 1.44
N LEU A 141 20.81 -3.82 0.18
CA LEU A 141 20.62 -5.15 -0.44
C LEU A 141 21.66 -5.46 -1.51
N GLY A 142 22.71 -4.63 -1.71
CA GLY A 142 23.73 -4.80 -2.74
C GLY A 142 23.23 -4.58 -4.18
N LEU A 143 22.04 -3.97 -4.33
CA LEU A 143 21.37 -3.78 -5.62
C LEU A 143 22.01 -2.68 -6.47
N GLU A 144 22.77 -1.78 -5.87
CA GLU A 144 23.57 -0.75 -6.58
C GLU A 144 24.59 -1.33 -7.57
N ASN A 145 24.97 -2.59 -7.37
CA ASN A 145 25.86 -3.34 -8.25
C ASN A 145 25.12 -4.18 -9.31
N ARG A 146 23.78 -4.13 -9.31
CA ARG A 146 22.92 -4.96 -10.15
C ARG A 146 22.07 -4.16 -11.15
N LEU A 147 22.45 -2.92 -11.48
CA LEU A 147 21.67 -2.04 -12.37
C LEU A 147 21.37 -2.65 -13.74
N SER A 148 22.33 -3.36 -14.32
CA SER A 148 22.19 -4.00 -15.64
C SER A 148 21.63 -5.43 -15.59
N ALA A 149 21.27 -5.94 -14.41
CA ALA A 149 20.60 -7.23 -14.27
C ALA A 149 19.12 -7.10 -14.61
N GLU A 150 18.53 -8.10 -15.26
CA GLU A 150 17.08 -8.19 -15.43
C GLU A 150 16.42 -8.33 -14.06
N ILE A 151 15.35 -7.56 -13.82
CA ILE A 151 14.66 -7.60 -12.52
C ILE A 151 14.00 -8.96 -12.26
N GLY A 152 13.65 -9.68 -13.32
CA GLY A 152 13.12 -11.04 -13.26
C GLY A 152 14.06 -12.08 -12.65
N LEU A 153 15.39 -11.84 -12.68
CA LEU A 153 16.42 -12.73 -12.12
C LEU A 153 16.73 -12.46 -10.64
N LEU A 154 16.12 -11.46 -10.04
CA LEU A 154 16.32 -11.12 -8.63
C LEU A 154 15.46 -11.97 -7.70
N SER A 155 15.86 -12.10 -6.44
CA SER A 155 15.01 -12.72 -5.42
C SER A 155 13.70 -11.98 -5.22
N GLY A 156 12.70 -12.63 -4.64
CA GLY A 156 11.40 -12.01 -4.35
C GLY A 156 11.53 -10.72 -3.53
N GLY A 157 12.30 -10.76 -2.44
CA GLY A 157 12.52 -9.59 -1.60
C GLY A 157 13.30 -8.47 -2.28
N GLN A 158 14.34 -8.80 -3.05
CA GLN A 158 15.07 -7.80 -3.84
C GLN A 158 14.15 -7.11 -4.86
N ARG A 159 13.31 -7.88 -5.54
CA ARG A 159 12.33 -7.34 -6.49
C ARG A 159 11.31 -6.47 -5.77
N GLN A 160 10.82 -6.91 -4.61
CA GLN A 160 9.88 -6.13 -3.80
C GLN A 160 10.47 -4.81 -3.33
N ALA A 161 11.72 -4.80 -2.86
CA ALA A 161 12.41 -3.57 -2.48
C ALA A 161 12.58 -2.61 -3.67
N ILE A 162 12.85 -3.12 -4.87
CA ILE A 162 12.92 -2.29 -6.08
C ILE A 162 11.53 -1.75 -6.45
N THR A 163 10.45 -2.54 -6.39
CA THR A 163 9.10 -2.04 -6.70
C THR A 163 8.66 -0.98 -5.71
N LEU A 164 9.02 -1.11 -4.44
CA LEU A 164 8.81 -0.08 -3.42
C LEU A 164 9.57 1.21 -3.76
N LEU A 165 10.87 1.10 -4.11
CA LEU A 165 11.67 2.24 -4.56
C LEU A 165 11.04 2.90 -5.79
N MET A 166 10.63 2.11 -6.79
CA MET A 166 9.93 2.61 -7.98
C MET A 166 8.65 3.38 -7.63
N ALA A 167 7.88 2.88 -6.67
CA ALA A 167 6.64 3.51 -6.22
C ALA A 167 6.88 4.88 -5.57
N THR A 168 8.04 5.06 -4.91
CA THR A 168 8.37 6.29 -4.16
C THR A 168 9.27 7.25 -4.93
N MET A 169 9.86 6.86 -6.07
CA MET A 169 10.77 7.72 -6.85
C MET A 169 10.19 9.09 -7.24
N ARG A 170 8.89 9.20 -7.36
CA ARG A 170 8.15 10.45 -7.64
C ARG A 170 7.19 10.73 -6.50
N GLN A 171 7.68 10.84 -5.31
CA GLN A 171 6.94 11.20 -4.09
C GLN A 171 5.41 11.31 -4.30
N PRO A 172 4.65 10.19 -4.18
CA PRO A 172 3.20 10.23 -4.38
C PRO A 172 2.55 10.98 -3.23
N GLU A 173 1.38 11.58 -3.48
CA GLU A 173 0.52 12.12 -2.41
C GLU A 173 0.06 11.00 -1.47
N LEU A 174 -0.22 9.81 -2.03
CA LEU A 174 -0.65 8.64 -1.28
C LEU A 174 0.04 7.37 -1.79
N LEU A 175 0.72 6.66 -0.88
CA LEU A 175 1.32 5.35 -1.13
C LEU A 175 0.38 4.25 -0.65
N LEU A 176 0.00 3.34 -1.54
CA LEU A 176 -0.82 2.16 -1.24
C LEU A 176 0.07 0.92 -1.21
N LEU A 177 0.07 0.20 -0.09
CA LEU A 177 0.83 -1.02 0.14
C LEU A 177 -0.15 -2.18 0.36
N ASP A 178 -0.25 -3.06 -0.63
CA ASP A 178 -1.24 -4.14 -0.66
C ASP A 178 -0.57 -5.46 -0.31
N GLU A 179 -0.54 -5.82 0.98
CA GLU A 179 0.05 -7.08 1.48
C GLU A 179 1.43 -7.37 0.89
N HIS A 180 2.22 -6.33 0.70
CA HIS A 180 3.42 -6.34 -0.12
C HIS A 180 4.57 -7.21 0.41
N THR A 181 4.41 -7.85 1.56
CA THR A 181 5.37 -8.79 2.15
C THR A 181 4.82 -10.21 2.29
N ALA A 182 3.52 -10.45 2.01
CA ALA A 182 2.86 -11.73 2.29
C ALA A 182 3.41 -12.92 1.47
N ALA A 183 3.99 -12.66 0.29
CA ALA A 183 4.57 -13.70 -0.57
C ALA A 183 6.06 -13.99 -0.28
N LEU A 184 6.62 -13.42 0.80
CA LEU A 184 8.03 -13.53 1.15
C LEU A 184 8.22 -14.43 2.38
N ASP A 185 9.39 -15.04 2.49
CA ASP A 185 9.77 -15.73 3.72
C ASP A 185 9.90 -14.73 4.90
N PRO A 186 9.78 -15.19 6.16
CA PRO A 186 9.71 -14.30 7.32
C PRO A 186 10.89 -13.33 7.45
N GLN A 187 12.12 -13.80 7.19
CA GLN A 187 13.32 -12.97 7.30
C GLN A 187 13.35 -11.87 6.23
N THR A 188 13.02 -12.23 5.00
CA THR A 188 12.94 -11.30 3.88
C THR A 188 11.79 -10.31 4.08
N SER A 189 10.63 -10.77 4.57
CA SER A 189 9.48 -9.93 4.92
C SER A 189 9.87 -8.86 5.93
N ALA A 190 10.53 -9.24 7.03
CA ALA A 190 11.00 -8.30 8.05
C ALA A 190 11.96 -7.26 7.47
N THR A 191 12.87 -7.66 6.57
CA THR A 191 13.79 -6.74 5.88
C THR A 191 13.05 -5.75 5.00
N VAL A 192 12.10 -6.21 4.19
CA VAL A 192 11.30 -5.34 3.30
C VAL A 192 10.43 -4.40 4.12
N MET A 193 9.85 -4.84 5.24
CA MET A 193 9.09 -3.97 6.14
C MET A 193 9.95 -2.88 6.77
N GLN A 194 11.19 -3.18 7.19
CA GLN A 194 12.13 -2.17 7.70
C GLN A 194 12.47 -1.13 6.62
N ILE A 195 12.70 -1.56 5.39
CA ILE A 195 12.95 -0.67 4.25
C ILE A 195 11.71 0.20 3.99
N THR A 196 10.50 -0.39 4.05
CA THR A 196 9.23 0.33 3.87
C THR A 196 9.08 1.43 4.91
N ASP A 197 9.23 1.11 6.19
CA ASP A 197 9.12 2.08 7.30
C ASP A 197 10.15 3.20 7.17
N LYS A 198 11.40 2.84 6.84
CA LYS A 198 12.48 3.80 6.59
C LYS A 198 12.10 4.79 5.49
N ILE A 199 11.71 4.30 4.31
CA ILE A 199 11.36 5.16 3.17
C ILE A 199 10.16 6.05 3.50
N VAL A 200 9.09 5.49 4.10
CA VAL A 200 7.89 6.26 4.46
C VAL A 200 8.23 7.39 5.43
N ARG A 201 9.10 7.14 6.42
CA ARG A 201 9.50 8.16 7.41
C ARG A 201 10.46 9.20 6.83
N GLU A 202 11.52 8.76 6.12
CA GLU A 202 12.54 9.67 5.57
C GLU A 202 11.98 10.59 4.49
N GLU A 203 11.05 10.09 3.66
CA GLU A 203 10.41 10.89 2.60
C GLU A 203 9.07 11.52 3.04
N HIS A 204 8.69 11.39 4.34
CA HIS A 204 7.44 11.94 4.93
C HIS A 204 6.18 11.57 4.15
N LEU A 205 6.09 10.32 3.67
CA LEU A 205 4.99 9.88 2.83
C LEU A 205 3.72 9.62 3.65
N THR A 206 2.57 9.94 3.07
CA THR A 206 1.28 9.45 3.54
C THR A 206 1.06 8.06 2.95
N ALA A 207 0.83 7.04 3.79
CA ALA A 207 0.74 5.66 3.35
C ALA A 207 -0.45 4.92 3.96
N MET A 208 -1.04 4.03 3.17
CA MET A 208 -2.06 3.07 3.59
C MET A 208 -1.55 1.66 3.29
N MET A 209 -1.39 0.84 4.31
CA MET A 209 -0.87 -0.52 4.21
C MET A 209 -1.91 -1.54 4.66
N ILE A 210 -2.25 -2.47 3.79
CA ILE A 210 -2.96 -3.67 4.19
C ILE A 210 -1.93 -4.73 4.60
N THR A 211 -2.16 -5.35 5.74
CA THR A 211 -1.37 -6.49 6.20
C THR A 211 -2.24 -7.50 6.95
N HIS A 212 -1.88 -8.77 6.87
CA HIS A 212 -2.46 -9.82 7.73
C HIS A 212 -1.67 -9.99 9.02
N ASN A 213 -0.45 -9.47 9.10
CA ASN A 213 0.40 -9.59 10.27
C ASN A 213 0.06 -8.50 11.30
N MET A 214 -0.56 -8.91 12.42
CA MET A 214 -0.94 -7.98 13.51
C MET A 214 0.28 -7.39 14.22
N GLN A 215 1.39 -8.13 14.32
CA GLN A 215 2.64 -7.62 14.90
C GLN A 215 3.20 -6.49 14.05
N ASP A 216 3.22 -6.65 12.71
CA ASP A 216 3.63 -5.59 11.80
C ASP A 216 2.68 -4.38 11.88
N ALA A 217 1.37 -4.61 11.95
CA ALA A 217 0.39 -3.54 12.10
C ALA A 217 0.55 -2.75 13.41
N LEU A 218 0.94 -3.42 14.51
CA LEU A 218 1.26 -2.77 15.78
C LEU A 218 2.61 -2.04 15.74
N LYS A 219 3.62 -2.62 15.10
CA LYS A 219 4.98 -2.11 15.06
C LYS A 219 5.16 -0.94 14.10
N TYR A 220 4.59 -1.04 12.91
CA TYR A 220 4.75 -0.07 11.83
C TYR A 220 3.55 0.85 11.70
N GLY A 221 3.79 2.04 11.14
CA GLY A 221 2.76 3.07 11.01
C GLY A 221 2.42 3.76 12.34
N ASN A 222 1.74 4.89 12.24
CA ASN A 222 1.32 5.72 13.37
C ASN A 222 -0.21 5.71 13.59
N ARG A 223 -0.95 4.90 12.83
CA ARG A 223 -2.40 4.67 12.99
C ARG A 223 -2.73 3.25 12.59
N LEU A 224 -3.69 2.62 13.27
CA LEU A 224 -4.16 1.28 12.98
C LEU A 224 -5.67 1.27 12.83
N ILE A 225 -6.13 0.72 11.71
CA ILE A 225 -7.55 0.52 11.42
C ILE A 225 -7.83 -0.97 11.34
N MET A 226 -8.87 -1.42 12.01
CA MET A 226 -9.38 -2.78 11.86
C MET A 226 -10.74 -2.74 11.18
N MET A 227 -10.84 -3.46 10.07
CA MET A 227 -12.07 -3.59 9.30
C MET A 227 -12.78 -4.89 9.63
N ASP A 228 -14.12 -4.82 9.66
CA ASP A 228 -14.99 -5.97 9.81
C ASP A 228 -16.27 -5.79 8.98
N HIS A 229 -16.69 -6.82 8.26
CA HIS A 229 -17.92 -6.87 7.46
C HIS A 229 -18.20 -5.60 6.63
N GLY A 230 -17.15 -5.00 6.04
CA GLY A 230 -17.24 -3.82 5.19
C GLY A 230 -17.35 -2.49 5.94
N GLN A 231 -17.02 -2.47 7.23
CA GLN A 231 -17.01 -1.29 8.07
C GLN A 231 -15.68 -1.13 8.81
N ILE A 232 -15.39 0.09 9.30
CA ILE A 232 -14.29 0.33 10.24
C ILE A 232 -14.82 0.01 11.65
N ALA A 233 -14.31 -1.09 12.22
CA ALA A 233 -14.67 -1.51 13.57
C ALA A 233 -13.84 -0.81 14.64
N ILE A 234 -12.54 -0.61 14.37
CA ILE A 234 -11.58 0.00 15.28
C ILE A 234 -10.71 0.98 14.51
N ASP A 235 -10.42 2.12 15.09
CA ASP A 235 -9.50 3.15 14.56
C ASP A 235 -8.67 3.70 15.72
N LEU A 236 -7.38 3.39 15.73
CA LEU A 236 -6.45 3.73 16.80
C LEU A 236 -5.37 4.69 16.28
N ASN A 237 -5.24 5.83 16.92
CA ASN A 237 -4.14 6.75 16.68
C ASN A 237 -2.83 6.25 17.33
N ALA A 238 -1.73 7.00 17.14
CA ALA A 238 -0.42 6.63 17.65
C ALA A 238 -0.39 6.41 19.17
N GLU A 239 -1.07 7.26 19.94
CA GLU A 239 -1.12 7.17 21.41
C GLU A 239 -1.90 5.95 21.86
N GLN A 240 -3.05 5.69 21.26
CA GLN A 240 -3.91 4.54 21.57
C GLN A 240 -3.27 3.20 21.17
N LYS A 241 -2.42 3.22 20.13
CA LYS A 241 -1.68 2.05 19.65
C LYS A 241 -0.48 1.71 20.54
N GLN A 242 0.06 2.68 21.26
CA GLN A 242 1.27 2.52 22.04
C GLN A 242 1.06 1.51 23.18
N GLY A 243 1.93 0.51 23.23
CA GLY A 243 1.91 -0.53 24.29
C GLY A 243 0.90 -1.64 24.11
N LEU A 244 0.05 -1.59 23.05
CA LEU A 244 -0.86 -2.69 22.73
C LEU A 244 -0.10 -3.93 22.26
N THR A 245 -0.59 -5.08 22.69
CA THR A 245 -0.16 -6.39 22.23
C THR A 245 -1.17 -7.00 21.25
N VAL A 246 -0.77 -8.07 20.55
CA VAL A 246 -1.71 -8.81 19.68
C VAL A 246 -2.92 -9.34 20.45
N PRO A 247 -2.78 -9.94 21.67
CA PRO A 247 -3.91 -10.33 22.51
C PRO A 247 -4.88 -9.16 22.82
N ASP A 248 -4.36 -7.95 23.10
CA ASP A 248 -5.20 -6.78 23.37
C ASP A 248 -6.03 -6.40 22.14
N LEU A 249 -5.41 -6.38 20.95
CA LEU A 249 -6.10 -6.15 19.68
C LEU A 249 -7.22 -7.17 19.43
N LEU A 250 -6.94 -8.44 19.67
CA LEU A 250 -7.93 -9.52 19.52
C LEU A 250 -9.10 -9.36 20.50
N ALA A 251 -8.81 -8.96 21.74
CA ALA A 251 -9.84 -8.69 22.76
C ALA A 251 -10.73 -7.51 22.34
N MET A 252 -10.14 -6.39 21.89
CA MET A 252 -10.86 -5.22 21.38
C MET A 252 -11.74 -5.57 20.19
N PHE A 253 -11.22 -6.41 19.28
CA PHE A 253 -12.00 -6.83 18.11
C PHE A 253 -13.19 -7.69 18.50
N LYS A 254 -13.02 -8.68 19.39
CA LYS A 254 -14.07 -9.53 19.90
C LYS A 254 -15.18 -8.73 20.57
N GLU A 255 -14.82 -7.70 21.33
CA GLU A 255 -15.78 -6.80 21.99
C GLU A 255 -16.61 -6.01 20.97
N LYS A 256 -15.99 -5.52 19.90
CA LYS A 256 -16.63 -4.68 18.88
C LYS A 256 -17.42 -5.46 17.85
N SER A 257 -16.92 -6.59 17.37
CA SER A 257 -17.53 -7.39 16.29
C SER A 257 -18.53 -8.44 16.80
N GLY A 258 -18.51 -8.76 18.09
CA GLY A 258 -19.33 -9.84 18.67
C GLY A 258 -18.92 -11.25 18.21
N THR A 259 -17.97 -11.36 17.31
CA THR A 259 -17.41 -12.62 16.78
C THR A 259 -15.94 -12.76 17.13
N ALA A 260 -15.53 -13.93 17.57
CA ALA A 260 -14.10 -14.23 17.68
C ALA A 260 -13.54 -14.39 16.26
N LEU A 261 -12.39 -13.81 15.98
CA LEU A 261 -11.58 -14.17 14.80
C LEU A 261 -11.07 -15.59 15.02
N THR A 262 -11.89 -16.59 14.65
CA THR A 262 -11.66 -17.96 15.12
C THR A 262 -10.68 -18.74 14.27
N ASP A 263 -10.50 -18.43 12.98
CA ASP A 263 -9.64 -19.25 12.11
C ASP A 263 -8.45 -18.48 11.50
N ASP A 264 -8.55 -17.17 11.30
CA ASP A 264 -7.43 -16.39 10.74
C ASP A 264 -6.42 -15.93 11.81
N ALA A 265 -6.81 -15.88 13.07
CA ALA A 265 -5.92 -15.47 14.18
C ALA A 265 -4.84 -16.53 14.49
N VAL A 266 -5.09 -17.80 14.18
CA VAL A 266 -4.11 -18.89 14.37
C VAL A 266 -3.01 -18.85 13.30
N LEU A 267 -3.30 -18.32 12.12
CA LEU A 267 -2.31 -18.11 11.04
C LEU A 267 -1.44 -16.85 11.25
N LEU A 268 -1.79 -16.03 12.25
CA LEU A 268 -1.15 -14.72 12.51
C LEU A 268 -0.18 -14.77 13.73
N SER A 269 0.01 -15.93 14.36
CA SER A 269 0.79 -16.08 15.60
C SER A 269 2.10 -16.86 15.46
N ASP A 270 2.49 -17.28 14.25
CA ASP A 270 3.78 -17.94 14.00
C ASP A 270 4.77 -17.06 13.25
#